data_5bf6f2461461fcf744f31e7629c8859d
#
_entry.id   5bf6f2461461fcf744f31e7629c8859d
#
_cell.length_a   1.000
_cell.length_b   1.000
_cell.length_c   1.000
_cell.angle_alpha   90.00
_cell.angle_beta   90.00
_cell.angle_gamma   90.00
#
_symmetry.space_group_name_H-M   'P 1'
#
loop_
_entity.id
_entity.type
_entity.pdbx_description
1 polymer ?
#
loop_
_entity_poly.entity_id
_entity_poly.type
_entity_poly.pdbx_seq_one_letter_code
_entity_poly.pdbx_strand_id
1 'polypeptide(L)'
;NNHDLIQNDEVDDFILSEKIISSVLAQIAENKKLADVFRELFVPEGSEIYLKPITNYVNVNKKINFYELVESAKLKKEIAIGYRLEMYSRISSNKINNKLANFGIILNPYKNDYVDFSEEDSLIVLSEN
;
A
#
# COMPACT_ATOMS: atom_id res chain seq x y z
N ASN A 1 17.74 3.56 -15.77
CA ASN A 1 17.41 3.34 -15.70
C ASN A 1 17.08 2.89 -16.02
N ASN A 2 16.81 2.55 -16.31
CA ASN A 2 16.15 2.11 -16.33
C ASN A 2 16.14 1.31 -16.14
N HIS A 3 16.56 0.95 -16.50
CA HIS A 3 16.40 0.14 -16.02
C HIS A 3 15.93 -0.02 -15.14
N ASP A 4 16.08 0.08 -15.52
CA ASP A 4 15.61 0.18 -14.35
C ASP A 4 14.17 -0.04 -14.17
N LEU A 5 13.32 0.21 -15.03
CA LEU A 5 11.91 0.08 -14.87
C LEU A 5 11.45 -1.35 -14.82
N ILE A 6 12.03 -2.16 -15.61
CA ILE A 6 11.55 -3.50 -15.74
C ILE A 6 11.88 -4.36 -14.58
N GLN A 7 13.08 -4.25 -14.13
CA GLN A 7 13.43 -5.04 -12.98
C GLN A 7 12.73 -4.56 -11.77
N ASN A 8 12.18 -3.35 -11.82
CA ASN A 8 11.41 -2.86 -10.69
C ASN A 8 10.17 -3.65 -10.43
N ASP A 9 9.64 -4.32 -11.44
CA ASP A 9 8.46 -5.12 -11.23
C ASP A 9 8.69 -6.21 -10.21
N GLU A 10 9.86 -6.83 -10.25
CA GLU A 10 10.18 -7.84 -9.26
C GLU A 10 10.67 -7.24 -7.97
N VAL A 11 11.45 -6.18 -8.11
CA VAL A 11 12.02 -5.53 -6.95
C VAL A 11 10.92 -4.94 -6.09
N ASP A 12 9.85 -4.46 -6.70
CA ASP A 12 8.77 -3.82 -5.96
C ASP A 12 8.04 -4.77 -5.03
N ASP A 13 8.27 -6.07 -5.16
CA ASP A 13 7.73 -7.00 -4.18
C ASP A 13 8.36 -6.80 -2.82
N PHE A 14 9.55 -6.23 -2.77
CA PHE A 14 10.30 -6.14 -1.53
C PHE A 14 10.78 -4.76 -1.19
N ILE A 15 11.06 -3.96 -2.21
CA ILE A 15 11.71 -2.67 -2.01
C ILE A 15 10.85 -1.57 -2.58
N LEU A 16 10.54 -0.58 -1.76
CA LEU A 16 9.81 0.57 -2.25
C LEU A 16 10.74 1.50 -2.98
N SER A 17 10.30 2.00 -4.13
CA SER A 17 11.08 3.00 -4.83
C SER A 17 11.03 4.30 -4.03
N GLU A 18 11.99 5.16 -4.31
CA GLU A 18 12.05 6.45 -3.65
C GLU A 18 10.76 7.24 -3.84
N LYS A 19 10.18 7.11 -5.02
CA LYS A 19 8.96 7.82 -5.34
C LYS A 19 7.80 7.35 -4.47
N ILE A 20 7.68 6.05 -4.26
CA ILE A 20 6.61 5.51 -3.44
C ILE A 20 6.81 5.90 -1.99
N ILE A 21 8.04 5.82 -1.51
CA ILE A 21 8.34 6.21 -0.15
C ILE A 21 8.00 7.68 0.07
N SER A 22 8.37 8.53 -0.88
CA SER A 22 8.06 9.95 -0.78
C SER A 22 6.56 10.19 -0.73
N SER A 23 5.81 9.45 -1.53
CA SER A 23 4.36 9.59 -1.53
C SER A 23 3.76 9.17 -0.20
N VAL A 24 4.24 8.08 0.36
CA VAL A 24 3.75 7.59 1.65
C VAL A 24 4.04 8.64 2.73
N LEU A 25 5.27 9.15 2.75
CA LEU A 25 5.64 10.14 3.76
C LEU A 25 4.85 11.42 3.61
N ALA A 26 4.58 11.83 2.37
CA ALA A 26 3.79 13.04 2.15
C ALA A 26 2.38 12.88 2.69
N GLN A 27 1.77 11.73 2.49
CA GLN A 27 0.43 11.50 3.01
C GLN A 27 0.42 11.47 4.52
N ILE A 28 1.44 10.89 5.13
CA ILE A 28 1.54 10.85 6.58
C ILE A 28 1.70 12.27 7.13
N ALA A 29 2.52 13.08 6.47
CA ALA A 29 2.79 14.43 6.94
C ALA A 29 1.55 15.32 6.90
N GLU A 30 0.66 15.05 5.95
CA GLU A 30 -0.53 15.89 5.79
C GLU A 30 -1.72 15.43 6.61
N ASN A 31 -1.61 14.31 7.29
CA ASN A 31 -2.73 13.75 8.02
C ASN A 31 -2.28 13.40 9.44
N LYS A 32 -2.70 14.22 10.40
CA LYS A 32 -2.25 14.04 11.77
C LYS A 32 -2.66 12.70 12.35
N LYS A 33 -3.87 12.25 12.04
CA LYS A 33 -4.33 10.96 12.54
C LYS A 33 -3.47 9.83 12.00
N LEU A 34 -3.14 9.91 10.72
CA LEU A 34 -2.32 8.90 10.09
C LEU A 34 -0.91 8.94 10.67
N ALA A 35 -0.40 10.15 10.92
CA ALA A 35 0.91 10.29 11.52
C ALA A 35 0.97 9.63 12.89
N ASP A 36 -0.09 9.80 13.68
CA ASP A 36 -0.13 9.19 15.00
C ASP A 36 -0.13 7.67 14.92
N VAL A 37 -0.88 7.12 13.98
CA VAL A 37 -0.92 5.68 13.78
C VAL A 37 0.47 5.17 13.40
N PHE A 38 1.12 5.84 12.46
CA PHE A 38 2.42 5.40 12.00
C PHE A 38 3.50 5.54 13.06
N ARG A 39 3.36 6.52 13.94
CA ARG A 39 4.33 6.68 15.00
C ARG A 39 4.39 5.44 15.88
N GLU A 40 3.25 4.80 16.09
CA GLU A 40 3.23 3.57 16.86
C GLU A 40 3.67 2.36 16.06
N LEU A 41 3.32 2.33 14.78
CA LEU A 41 3.65 1.19 13.94
C LEU A 41 5.14 1.09 13.64
N PHE A 42 5.82 2.23 13.57
CA PHE A 42 7.24 2.23 13.25
C PHE A 42 8.13 2.08 14.47
N VAL A 43 7.55 2.01 15.66
CA VAL A 43 8.33 1.86 16.87
C VAL A 43 9.11 0.54 16.91
N PRO A 44 8.52 -0.61 16.54
CA PRO A 44 9.28 -1.86 16.62
C PRO A 44 10.43 -1.84 15.64
N GLU A 45 11.61 -2.11 16.15
CA GLU A 45 12.80 -2.20 15.32
C GLU A 45 12.67 -3.31 14.32
N GLY A 46 13.21 -3.08 13.13
CA GLY A 46 13.21 -4.10 12.10
C GLY A 46 11.99 -4.09 11.21
N SER A 47 11.01 -3.27 11.54
CA SER A 47 9.82 -3.19 10.71
C SER A 47 10.06 -2.27 9.53
N GLU A 48 9.65 -2.69 8.35
CA GLU A 48 9.80 -1.90 7.14
C GLU A 48 8.53 -1.96 6.32
N ILE A 49 8.40 -1.00 5.43
CA ILE A 49 7.24 -0.93 4.54
C ILE A 49 7.56 -1.68 3.26
N TYR A 50 6.65 -2.58 2.90
CA TYR A 50 6.79 -3.36 1.67
C TYR A 50 5.59 -3.17 0.78
N LEU A 51 5.84 -3.26 -0.51
CA LEU A 51 4.81 -3.27 -1.52
C LEU A 51 4.76 -4.69 -2.07
N LYS A 52 3.65 -5.38 -1.84
CA LYS A 52 3.54 -6.79 -2.21
C LYS A 52 2.32 -7.02 -3.10
N PRO A 53 2.39 -7.97 -4.03
CA PRO A 53 1.24 -8.21 -4.92
C PRO A 53 -0.02 -8.51 -4.12
N ILE A 54 -1.12 -7.90 -4.53
CA ILE A 54 -2.39 -8.10 -3.84
C ILE A 54 -2.82 -9.57 -3.92
N THR A 55 -2.42 -10.25 -4.98
CA THR A 55 -2.80 -11.64 -5.16
C THR A 55 -2.17 -12.59 -4.16
N ASN A 56 -1.18 -12.11 -3.41
CA ASN A 56 -0.63 -12.90 -2.31
C ASN A 56 -1.59 -13.01 -1.14
N TYR A 57 -2.61 -12.18 -1.12
CA TYR A 57 -3.49 -12.07 0.05
C TYR A 57 -4.93 -12.48 -0.24
N VAL A 58 -5.42 -12.17 -1.42
CA VAL A 58 -6.81 -12.39 -1.76
C VAL A 58 -6.95 -12.76 -3.21
N ASN A 59 -8.10 -13.32 -3.54
CA ASN A 59 -8.48 -13.60 -4.91
C ASN A 59 -9.20 -12.35 -5.44
N VAL A 60 -8.69 -11.80 -6.54
CA VAL A 60 -9.18 -10.52 -7.04
C VAL A 60 -10.34 -10.65 -8.02
N ASN A 61 -10.94 -11.84 -8.16
CA ASN A 61 -12.07 -11.99 -9.06
C ASN A 61 -13.39 -11.52 -8.45
N LYS A 62 -13.33 -10.90 -7.28
CA LYS A 62 -14.49 -10.31 -6.63
C LYS A 62 -14.04 -9.04 -5.93
N LYS A 63 -15.00 -8.18 -5.61
CA LYS A 63 -14.69 -6.97 -4.88
C LYS A 63 -14.30 -7.31 -3.44
N ILE A 64 -13.36 -6.57 -2.90
CA ILE A 64 -12.77 -6.86 -1.60
C ILE A 64 -12.71 -5.57 -0.80
N ASN A 65 -13.07 -5.63 0.47
CA ASN A 65 -12.90 -4.46 1.31
C ASN A 65 -11.57 -4.55 2.04
N PHE A 66 -11.13 -3.42 2.57
CA PHE A 66 -9.80 -3.36 3.19
C PHE A 66 -9.73 -4.23 4.45
N TYR A 67 -10.87 -4.42 5.09
CA TYR A 67 -10.89 -5.27 6.28
C TYR A 67 -10.40 -6.69 5.96
N GLU A 68 -10.81 -7.21 4.81
CA GLU A 68 -10.37 -8.55 4.40
C GLU A 68 -8.86 -8.58 4.18
N LEU A 69 -8.31 -7.49 3.64
CA LEU A 69 -6.87 -7.41 3.43
C LEU A 69 -6.11 -7.34 4.74
N VAL A 70 -6.66 -6.60 5.71
CA VAL A 70 -6.05 -6.52 7.03
C VAL A 70 -5.98 -7.90 7.65
N GLU A 71 -7.08 -8.67 7.55
CA GLU A 71 -7.10 -10.01 8.14
C GLU A 71 -6.15 -10.96 7.42
N SER A 72 -6.08 -10.87 6.10
CA SER A 72 -5.16 -11.73 5.35
C SER A 72 -3.71 -11.42 5.69
N ALA A 73 -3.39 -10.13 5.86
CA ALA A 73 -2.04 -9.74 6.22
C ALA A 73 -1.68 -10.27 7.61
N LYS A 74 -2.64 -10.24 8.53
CA LYS A 74 -2.38 -10.74 9.88
C LYS A 74 -1.97 -12.20 9.87
N LEU A 75 -2.54 -12.99 8.99
CA LEU A 75 -2.18 -14.39 8.89
C LEU A 75 -0.72 -14.57 8.51
N LYS A 76 -0.14 -13.57 7.87
CA LYS A 76 1.28 -13.59 7.49
C LYS A 76 2.12 -12.78 8.47
N LYS A 77 1.55 -12.36 9.58
CA LYS A 77 2.23 -11.56 10.60
C LYS A 77 2.68 -10.23 10.03
N GLU A 78 1.85 -9.67 9.17
CA GLU A 78 2.08 -8.37 8.57
C GLU A 78 0.93 -7.44 8.93
N ILE A 79 1.17 -6.13 8.81
CA ILE A 79 0.16 -5.14 9.09
C ILE A 79 -0.13 -4.40 7.79
N ALA A 80 -1.37 -4.51 7.31
CA ALA A 80 -1.77 -3.82 6.09
C ALA A 80 -2.03 -2.35 6.43
N ILE A 81 -1.37 -1.44 5.72
CA ILE A 81 -1.51 -0.02 5.99
C ILE A 81 -2.12 0.73 4.82
N GLY A 82 -2.26 0.08 3.67
CA GLY A 82 -2.86 0.71 2.51
C GLY A 82 -2.70 -0.15 1.29
N TYR A 83 -3.03 0.41 0.13
CA TYR A 83 -2.85 -0.31 -1.12
C TYR A 83 -2.47 0.66 -2.22
N ARG A 84 -2.03 0.10 -3.33
CA ARG A 84 -1.67 0.87 -4.52
C ARG A 84 -2.41 0.31 -5.71
N LEU A 85 -3.13 1.18 -6.39
CA LEU A 85 -3.86 0.80 -7.60
C LEU A 85 -2.99 1.13 -8.81
N GLU A 86 -2.62 0.12 -9.55
CA GLU A 86 -1.69 0.29 -10.66
C GLU A 86 -2.22 1.22 -11.73
N MET A 87 -3.53 1.20 -11.95
CA MET A 87 -4.11 2.05 -12.99
C MET A 87 -3.92 3.54 -12.73
N TYR A 88 -3.66 3.92 -11.47
CA TYR A 88 -3.44 5.30 -11.11
C TYR A 88 -1.98 5.60 -10.79
N SER A 89 -1.08 4.67 -11.10
CA SER A 89 0.29 4.76 -10.63
C SER A 89 1.06 5.95 -11.21
N ARG A 90 0.58 6.53 -12.30
CA ARG A 90 1.26 7.67 -12.92
C ARG A 90 0.59 8.99 -12.62
N ILE A 91 -0.44 8.99 -11.82
CA ILE A 91 -1.17 10.20 -11.47
C ILE A 91 -0.68 10.68 -10.12
N SER A 92 -0.10 11.89 -10.11
CA SER A 92 0.56 12.36 -8.89
C SER A 92 -0.42 12.63 -7.76
N SER A 93 -1.67 12.97 -8.08
CA SER A 93 -2.64 13.26 -7.05
C SER A 93 -4.04 13.19 -7.63
N ASN A 94 -4.90 12.44 -6.98
CA ASN A 94 -6.31 12.39 -7.36
C ASN A 94 -7.09 11.81 -6.18
N LYS A 95 -8.41 11.74 -6.32
CA LYS A 95 -9.24 11.17 -5.28
C LYS A 95 -9.81 9.86 -5.74
N ILE A 96 -9.75 8.87 -4.86
CA ILE A 96 -10.31 7.55 -5.10
C ILE A 96 -11.15 7.23 -3.89
N ASN A 97 -12.46 7.03 -4.09
CA ASN A 97 -13.39 6.76 -2.98
C ASN A 97 -13.28 7.84 -1.90
N ASN A 98 -13.18 9.10 -2.34
CA ASN A 98 -13.13 10.26 -1.46
C ASN A 98 -11.86 10.33 -0.61
N LYS A 99 -10.87 9.54 -0.93
CA LYS A 99 -9.58 9.58 -0.26
C LYS A 99 -8.53 10.10 -1.22
N LEU A 100 -7.64 10.94 -0.71
CA LEU A 100 -6.54 11.46 -1.51
C LEU A 100 -5.56 10.35 -1.81
N ALA A 101 -5.19 10.22 -3.07
CA ALA A 101 -4.24 9.23 -3.51
C ALA A 101 -3.09 9.91 -4.24
N ASN A 102 -1.90 9.36 -4.07
CA ASN A 102 -0.71 9.83 -4.76
C ASN A 102 -0.10 8.64 -5.48
N PHE A 103 -0.04 8.71 -6.81
CA PHE A 103 0.52 7.62 -7.61
C PHE A 103 -0.17 6.29 -7.29
N GLY A 104 -1.48 6.37 -7.10
CA GLY A 104 -2.29 5.19 -6.82
C GLY A 104 -2.24 4.69 -5.39
N ILE A 105 -1.49 5.37 -4.52
CA ILE A 105 -1.31 4.92 -3.15
C ILE A 105 -2.36 5.54 -2.24
N ILE A 106 -3.08 4.68 -1.54
CA ILE A 106 -4.07 5.11 -0.55
C ILE A 106 -3.70 4.47 0.77
N LEU A 107 -3.42 5.31 1.76
CA LEU A 107 -3.10 4.84 3.09
C LEU A 107 -4.31 4.95 3.98
N ASN A 108 -4.44 3.99 4.88
CA ASN A 108 -5.52 3.96 5.86
C ASN A 108 -6.89 4.15 5.20
N PRO A 109 -7.22 3.31 4.20
CA PRO A 109 -8.50 3.44 3.52
C PRO A 109 -9.65 3.09 4.44
N TYR A 110 -10.87 3.47 4.03
CA TYR A 110 -12.06 3.07 4.78
C TYR A 110 -12.21 1.56 4.70
N LYS A 111 -12.30 0.92 5.84
CA LYS A 111 -12.25 -0.54 5.90
C LYS A 111 -13.45 -1.21 5.25
N ASN A 112 -14.58 -0.53 5.24
CA ASN A 112 -15.81 -1.12 4.71
C ASN A 112 -16.04 -0.86 3.24
N ASP A 113 -15.23 0.00 2.61
CA ASP A 113 -15.39 0.28 1.18
C ASP A 113 -14.87 -0.89 0.37
N TYR A 114 -15.66 -1.31 -0.59
CA TYR A 114 -15.26 -2.40 -1.48
C TYR A 114 -14.50 -1.83 -2.67
N VAL A 115 -13.46 -2.53 -3.06
CA VAL A 115 -12.60 -2.13 -4.16
C VAL A 115 -12.48 -3.29 -5.13
N ASP A 116 -12.49 -2.95 -6.41
CA ASP A 116 -12.34 -3.95 -7.47
C ASP A 116 -10.87 -3.98 -7.87
N PHE A 117 -10.10 -4.79 -7.18
CA PHE A 117 -8.67 -4.87 -7.42
C PHE A 117 -8.35 -5.67 -8.68
N SER A 118 -7.22 -5.37 -9.28
CA SER A 118 -6.69 -6.15 -10.40
C SER A 118 -5.45 -6.89 -9.93
N GLU A 119 -4.98 -7.81 -10.77
CA GLU A 119 -3.81 -8.61 -10.40
C GLU A 119 -2.54 -7.80 -10.32
N GLU A 120 -2.54 -6.60 -10.93
CA GLU A 120 -1.36 -5.73 -10.87
C GLU A 120 -1.33 -4.84 -9.65
N ASP A 121 -2.39 -4.84 -8.86
CA ASP A 121 -2.44 -3.98 -7.69
C ASP A 121 -1.61 -4.58 -6.57
N SER A 122 -1.26 -3.73 -5.60
CA SER A 122 -0.38 -4.14 -4.52
C SER A 122 -0.95 -3.75 -3.17
N LEU A 123 -0.58 -4.50 -2.17
CA LEU A 123 -0.89 -4.18 -0.79
C LEU A 123 0.35 -3.59 -0.16
N ILE A 124 0.16 -2.52 0.62
CA ILE A 124 1.26 -1.90 1.34
C ILE A 124 1.21 -2.40 2.76
N VAL A 125 2.27 -3.08 3.18
CA VAL A 125 2.29 -3.71 4.49
C VAL A 125 3.53 -3.29 5.26
N LEU A 126 3.40 -3.35 6.57
CA LEU A 126 4.51 -3.21 7.50
C LEU A 126 4.87 -4.60 7.95
N SER A 127 6.13 -4.96 7.82
CA SER A 127 6.57 -6.30 8.11
C SER A 127 8.00 -6.29 8.60
N GLU A 128 8.37 -7.30 9.36
CA GLU A 128 9.75 -7.41 9.83
C GLU A 128 10.62 -8.11 8.83
N ASN A 129 10.04 -8.56 7.74
CA ASN A 129 10.83 -9.08 6.69
C ASN A 129 9.95 -9.44 5.51
#